data_b1494ded7e003c20a6485363ba9ee1d4
#
_entry.id   b1494ded7e003c20a6485363ba9ee1d4
#
_cell.length_a   1.000
_cell.length_b   1.000
_cell.length_c   1.000
_cell.angle_alpha   90.00
_cell.angle_beta   90.00
_cell.angle_gamma   90.00
#
_symmetry.space_group_name_H-M   'P 1'
#
loop_
_entity.id
_entity.type
_entity.pdbx_description
1 polymer ?
#
loop_
_entity_poly.entity_id
_entity_poly.type
_entity_poly.pdbx_seq_one_letter_code
_entity_poly.pdbx_strand_id
1 'polypeptide(L)'
;MKKLYLIVFLLISTNVLSAESHISNFTIEKFEVAKKNGETVVVTAWNKYCGTCKRQKVVLDQAEKDFKDVLFLYYSHPKMKDIAKYLKIDHRSTILVYKGNTEISRTIGELDKSVIYSNIKKGI
;
A
#
# COMPACT_ATOMS: atom_id res chain seq x y z
N MET A 1 31.90 -43.33 32.05
CA MET A 1 31.93 -42.37 30.93
C MET A 1 30.62 -41.66 30.89
N LYS A 2 30.60 -40.40 31.30
CA LYS A 2 29.38 -39.57 31.23
C LYS A 2 29.39 -38.85 29.90
N LYS A 3 28.47 -39.19 29.02
CA LYS A 3 28.26 -38.44 27.78
C LYS A 3 27.50 -37.17 28.12
N LEU A 4 28.21 -36.05 27.98
CA LEU A 4 27.63 -34.72 28.13
C LEU A 4 26.84 -34.40 26.85
N TYR A 5 25.51 -34.46 26.95
CA TYR A 5 24.65 -34.00 25.86
C TYR A 5 24.57 -32.48 25.92
N LEU A 6 25.27 -31.84 25.00
CA LEU A 6 25.17 -30.41 24.78
C LEU A 6 23.83 -30.13 24.06
N ILE A 7 22.82 -29.76 24.84
CA ILE A 7 21.56 -29.28 24.25
C ILE A 7 21.81 -27.89 23.72
N VAL A 8 22.03 -27.81 22.41
CA VAL A 8 22.06 -26.53 21.69
C VAL A 8 20.60 -26.05 21.61
N PHE A 9 20.26 -25.13 22.49
CA PHE A 9 18.99 -24.40 22.41
C PHE A 9 19.10 -23.46 21.20
N LEU A 10 18.55 -23.91 20.08
CA LEU A 10 18.40 -23.07 18.88
C LEU A 10 17.31 -22.04 19.19
N LEU A 11 17.71 -20.84 19.60
CA LEU A 11 16.81 -19.69 19.72
C LEU A 11 16.32 -19.33 18.32
N ILE A 12 15.18 -19.86 17.95
CA ILE A 12 14.44 -19.40 16.77
C ILE A 12 13.90 -18.03 17.14
N SER A 13 14.65 -16.99 16.76
CA SER A 13 14.14 -15.63 16.78
C SER A 13 13.03 -15.55 15.73
N THR A 14 11.79 -15.74 16.16
CA THR A 14 10.65 -15.41 15.33
C THR A 14 10.62 -13.87 15.21
N ASN A 15 11.11 -13.36 14.10
CA ASN A 15 10.84 -11.99 13.72
C ASN A 15 9.34 -11.86 13.52
N VAL A 16 8.66 -11.41 14.56
CA VAL A 16 7.29 -10.95 14.45
C VAL A 16 7.34 -9.67 13.65
N LEU A 17 7.21 -9.76 12.31
CA LEU A 17 6.95 -8.60 11.50
C LEU A 17 5.64 -8.01 12.01
N SER A 18 5.73 -6.85 12.65
CA SER A 18 4.55 -6.14 13.12
C SER A 18 3.64 -5.83 11.93
N ALA A 19 2.33 -6.04 12.11
CA ALA A 19 1.31 -5.79 11.08
C ALA A 19 1.28 -4.33 10.55
N GLU A 20 1.99 -3.42 11.19
CA GLU A 20 2.16 -2.02 10.74
C GLU A 20 3.05 -1.88 9.50
N SER A 21 3.90 -2.84 9.19
CA SER A 21 4.79 -2.79 8.04
C SER A 21 4.07 -2.94 6.69
N HIS A 22 2.84 -3.45 6.70
CA HIS A 22 2.05 -3.66 5.47
C HIS A 22 1.29 -2.41 5.02
N ILE A 23 1.16 -1.38 5.86
CA ILE A 23 0.33 -0.20 5.59
C ILE A 23 1.14 0.95 4.99
N SER A 24 2.45 0.86 4.98
CA SER A 24 3.33 1.90 4.44
C SER A 24 4.48 1.27 3.66
N ASN A 25 4.24 1.06 2.38
CA ASN A 25 5.23 0.49 1.46
C ASN A 25 5.62 1.45 0.35
N PHE A 26 5.11 2.68 0.36
CA PHE A 26 5.42 3.70 -0.63
C PHE A 26 6.84 4.22 -0.45
N THR A 27 7.59 4.24 -1.54
CA THR A 27 8.79 5.06 -1.68
C THR A 27 8.70 5.82 -3.00
N ILE A 28 9.27 7.03 -3.05
CA ILE A 28 9.32 7.81 -4.29
C ILE A 28 10.02 7.00 -5.39
N GLU A 29 11.09 6.31 -5.04
CA GLU A 29 11.85 5.47 -5.97
C GLU A 29 10.97 4.36 -6.59
N LYS A 30 10.25 3.58 -5.77
CA LYS A 30 9.34 2.54 -6.28
C LYS A 30 8.29 3.11 -7.21
N PHE A 31 7.72 4.25 -6.84
CA PHE A 31 6.68 4.91 -7.60
C PHE A 31 7.23 5.42 -8.95
N GLU A 32 8.39 6.08 -8.94
CA GLU A 32 9.02 6.59 -10.16
C GLU A 32 9.44 5.46 -11.11
N VAL A 33 10.00 4.36 -10.58
CA VAL A 33 10.36 3.18 -11.40
C VAL A 33 9.11 2.57 -12.04
N ALA A 34 8.03 2.39 -11.29
CA ALA A 34 6.78 1.84 -11.81
C ALA A 34 6.17 2.73 -12.90
N LYS A 35 6.18 4.05 -12.70
CA LYS A 35 5.72 5.01 -13.72
C LYS A 35 6.56 4.93 -15.00
N LYS A 36 7.87 4.90 -14.87
CA LYS A 36 8.80 4.78 -16.00
C LYS A 36 8.59 3.48 -16.78
N ASN A 37 8.25 2.41 -16.09
CA ASN A 37 7.96 1.10 -16.71
C ASN A 37 6.55 1.01 -17.29
N GLY A 38 5.75 2.05 -17.21
CA GLY A 38 4.37 2.07 -17.72
C GLY A 38 3.39 1.22 -16.92
N GLU A 39 3.71 0.94 -15.66
CA GLU A 39 2.85 0.10 -14.81
C GLU A 39 1.59 0.86 -14.35
N THR A 40 0.56 0.09 -14.02
CA THR A 40 -0.61 0.60 -13.33
C THR A 40 -0.33 0.61 -11.83
N VAL A 41 -0.46 1.77 -11.20
CA VAL A 41 -0.17 1.97 -9.78
C VAL A 41 -1.38 2.58 -9.08
N VAL A 42 -1.76 1.97 -7.96
CA VAL A 42 -2.76 2.53 -7.04
C VAL A 42 -2.03 3.05 -5.81
N VAL A 43 -2.22 4.33 -5.49
CA VAL A 43 -1.63 4.96 -4.30
C VAL A 43 -2.72 5.35 -3.34
N THR A 44 -2.57 4.98 -2.07
CA THR A 44 -3.55 5.26 -1.03
C THR A 44 -2.92 6.03 0.13
N ALA A 45 -3.54 7.17 0.46
CA ALA A 45 -3.21 7.95 1.64
C ALA A 45 -3.92 7.36 2.86
N TRP A 46 -3.15 6.81 3.79
CA TRP A 46 -3.62 6.07 4.94
C TRP A 46 -3.43 6.82 6.26
N ASN A 47 -4.38 6.63 7.17
CA ASN A 47 -4.23 7.02 8.58
C ASN A 47 -4.89 5.94 9.45
N LYS A 48 -4.16 5.42 10.44
CA LYS A 48 -4.65 4.34 11.31
C LYS A 48 -5.88 4.71 12.15
N TYR A 49 -6.13 5.99 12.37
CA TYR A 49 -7.29 6.49 13.12
C TYR A 49 -8.48 6.87 12.21
N CYS A 50 -8.36 6.66 10.92
CA CYS A 50 -9.37 7.04 9.93
C CYS A 50 -10.29 5.86 9.64
N GLY A 51 -11.56 5.96 10.05
CA GLY A 51 -12.56 4.91 9.81
C GLY A 51 -12.83 4.68 8.31
N THR A 52 -12.85 5.74 7.51
CA THR A 52 -12.98 5.65 6.05
C THR A 52 -11.81 4.90 5.43
N CYS A 53 -10.58 5.17 5.87
CA CYS A 53 -9.39 4.47 5.39
C CYS A 53 -9.46 2.97 5.68
N LYS A 54 -9.94 2.58 6.86
CA LYS A 54 -10.13 1.17 7.22
C LYS A 54 -11.13 0.46 6.31
N ARG A 55 -12.23 1.12 5.97
CA ARG A 55 -13.23 0.57 5.04
C ARG A 55 -12.71 0.51 3.61
N GLN A 56 -11.96 1.52 3.16
CA GLN A 56 -11.27 1.48 1.87
C GLN A 56 -10.30 0.31 1.80
N LYS A 57 -9.56 0.06 2.88
CA LYS A 57 -8.58 -1.03 2.94
C LYS A 57 -9.22 -2.40 2.67
N VAL A 58 -10.42 -2.66 3.16
CA VAL A 58 -11.15 -3.91 2.87
C VAL A 58 -11.35 -4.08 1.36
N VAL A 59 -11.78 -3.04 0.67
CA VAL A 59 -11.96 -3.05 -0.78
C VAL A 59 -10.63 -3.20 -1.51
N LEU A 60 -9.61 -2.46 -1.09
CA LEU A 60 -8.29 -2.48 -1.72
C LEU A 60 -7.56 -3.81 -1.50
N ASP A 61 -7.71 -4.45 -0.35
CA ASP A 61 -7.15 -5.79 -0.10
C ASP A 61 -7.75 -6.82 -1.07
N GLN A 62 -9.04 -6.72 -1.37
CA GLN A 62 -9.66 -7.56 -2.38
C GLN A 62 -9.18 -7.21 -3.80
N ALA A 63 -9.03 -5.92 -4.09
CA ALA A 63 -8.53 -5.46 -5.37
C ALA A 63 -7.11 -5.96 -5.64
N GLU A 64 -6.24 -6.02 -4.64
CA GLU A 64 -4.89 -6.60 -4.77
C GLU A 64 -4.92 -8.06 -5.23
N LYS A 65 -5.91 -8.82 -4.78
CA LYS A 65 -6.09 -10.23 -5.20
C LYS A 65 -6.63 -10.34 -6.61
N ASP A 66 -7.50 -9.40 -7.01
CA ASP A 66 -8.19 -9.43 -8.30
C ASP A 66 -7.36 -8.81 -9.43
N PHE A 67 -6.49 -7.85 -9.11
CA PHE A 67 -5.63 -7.13 -10.07
C PHE A 67 -4.14 -7.41 -9.78
N LYS A 68 -3.67 -8.59 -10.12
CA LYS A 68 -2.30 -9.06 -9.79
C LYS A 68 -1.19 -8.29 -10.49
N ASP A 69 -1.48 -7.67 -11.64
CA ASP A 69 -0.50 -6.89 -12.41
C ASP A 69 -0.47 -5.41 -12.01
N VAL A 70 -1.26 -5.01 -11.03
CA VAL A 70 -1.33 -3.65 -10.50
C VAL A 70 -0.47 -3.53 -9.24
N LEU A 71 0.33 -2.49 -9.17
CA LEU A 71 1.12 -2.18 -7.98
C LEU A 71 0.30 -1.33 -7.01
N PHE A 72 0.12 -1.83 -5.79
CA PHE A 72 -0.58 -1.11 -4.73
C PHE A 72 0.42 -0.54 -3.73
N LEU A 73 0.44 0.78 -3.58
CA LEU A 73 1.31 1.51 -2.68
C LEU A 73 0.49 2.29 -1.65
N TYR A 74 0.93 2.21 -0.40
CA TYR A 74 0.29 2.88 0.73
C TYR A 74 1.31 3.75 1.45
N TYR A 75 0.88 4.92 1.92
CA TYR A 75 1.69 5.75 2.79
C TYR A 75 0.88 6.32 3.95
N SER A 76 1.56 6.52 5.09
CA SER A 76 0.96 7.16 6.26
C SER A 76 0.86 8.67 6.04
N HIS A 77 -0.34 9.16 5.77
CA HIS A 77 -0.58 10.57 5.47
C HIS A 77 -0.11 11.53 6.59
N PRO A 78 -0.37 11.25 7.89
CA PRO A 78 0.09 12.15 8.95
C PRO A 78 1.59 12.11 9.20
N LYS A 79 2.26 10.99 8.91
CA LYS A 79 3.69 10.79 9.19
C LYS A 79 4.59 11.15 8.01
N MET A 80 4.11 10.96 6.78
CA MET A 80 4.89 11.09 5.55
C MET A 80 4.45 12.31 4.75
N LYS A 81 4.59 13.49 5.36
CA LYS A 81 4.16 14.76 4.76
C LYS A 81 4.86 15.09 3.45
N ASP A 82 6.10 14.64 3.28
CA ASP A 82 6.86 14.84 2.05
C ASP A 82 6.23 14.08 0.88
N ILE A 83 5.74 12.86 1.14
CA ILE A 83 5.03 12.05 0.14
C ILE A 83 3.72 12.73 -0.24
N ALA A 84 2.95 13.18 0.76
CA ALA A 84 1.71 13.91 0.53
C ALA A 84 1.94 15.14 -0.36
N LYS A 85 2.95 15.93 -0.07
CA LYS A 85 3.33 17.11 -0.87
C LYS A 85 3.76 16.72 -2.29
N TYR A 86 4.58 15.70 -2.41
CA TYR A 86 5.06 15.18 -3.70
C TYR A 86 3.89 14.74 -4.60
N LEU A 87 2.89 14.05 -4.03
CA LEU A 87 1.70 13.58 -4.72
C LEU A 87 0.58 14.63 -4.81
N LYS A 88 0.74 15.80 -4.18
CA LYS A 88 -0.28 16.84 -4.05
C LYS A 88 -1.57 16.32 -3.42
N ILE A 89 -1.43 15.54 -2.36
CA ILE A 89 -2.55 14.98 -1.59
C ILE A 89 -2.75 15.81 -0.32
N ASP A 90 -3.96 16.35 -0.15
CA ASP A 90 -4.34 17.18 0.99
C ASP A 90 -5.11 16.40 2.07
N HIS A 91 -5.71 15.27 1.70
CA HIS A 91 -6.59 14.49 2.56
C HIS A 91 -6.17 13.04 2.67
N ARG A 92 -6.21 12.49 3.89
CA ARG A 92 -6.26 11.04 4.10
C ARG A 92 -7.46 10.46 3.32
N SER A 93 -7.49 9.16 3.12
CA SER A 93 -8.52 8.47 2.30
C SER A 93 -8.54 8.89 0.83
N THR A 94 -7.49 9.50 0.32
CA THR A 94 -7.30 9.75 -1.11
C THR A 94 -6.75 8.50 -1.78
N ILE A 95 -7.37 8.12 -2.90
CA ILE A 95 -6.91 7.03 -3.76
C ILE A 95 -6.55 7.60 -5.12
N LEU A 96 -5.32 7.38 -5.55
CA LEU A 96 -4.82 7.74 -6.88
C LEU A 96 -4.67 6.47 -7.72
N VAL A 97 -4.99 6.56 -9.00
CA VAL A 97 -4.64 5.53 -9.99
C VAL A 97 -3.78 6.17 -11.06
N TYR A 98 -2.63 5.57 -11.33
CA TYR A 98 -1.70 5.96 -12.38
C TYR A 98 -1.58 4.88 -13.43
N LYS A 99 -1.44 5.27 -14.68
CA LYS A 99 -0.94 4.43 -15.77
C LYS A 99 0.32 5.07 -16.31
N GLY A 100 1.47 4.47 -16.04
CA GLY A 100 2.74 5.11 -16.34
C GLY A 100 2.82 6.50 -15.68
N ASN A 101 3.16 7.52 -16.42
CA ASN A 101 3.26 8.91 -15.93
C ASN A 101 1.92 9.64 -15.85
N THR A 102 0.81 9.02 -16.24
CA THR A 102 -0.50 9.68 -16.31
C THR A 102 -1.35 9.34 -15.09
N GLU A 103 -1.80 10.37 -14.37
CA GLU A 103 -2.81 10.20 -13.32
C GLU A 103 -4.18 9.96 -13.98
N ILE A 104 -4.72 8.75 -13.78
CA ILE A 104 -6.00 8.32 -14.39
C ILE A 104 -7.19 8.75 -13.53
N SER A 105 -7.08 8.64 -12.21
CA SER A 105 -8.14 9.03 -11.29
C SER A 105 -7.60 9.47 -9.95
N ARG A 106 -8.40 10.31 -9.29
CA ARG A 106 -8.16 10.80 -7.93
C ARG A 106 -9.50 10.89 -7.22
N THR A 107 -9.66 10.14 -6.14
CA THR A 107 -10.87 10.15 -5.31
C THR A 107 -10.54 10.39 -3.85
N ILE A 108 -11.43 11.03 -3.12
CA ILE A 108 -11.32 11.27 -1.69
C ILE A 108 -12.51 10.64 -0.99
N GLY A 109 -12.25 9.75 -0.04
CA GLY A 109 -13.30 9.11 0.76
C GLY A 109 -14.18 8.11 0.01
N GLU A 110 -13.77 7.67 -1.18
CA GLU A 110 -14.54 6.71 -1.97
C GLU A 110 -14.59 5.35 -1.30
N LEU A 111 -15.77 4.80 -1.12
CA LEU A 111 -16.02 3.51 -0.48
C LEU A 111 -16.70 2.50 -1.39
N ASP A 112 -17.26 2.97 -2.50
CA ASP A 112 -17.96 2.09 -3.44
C ASP A 112 -16.94 1.22 -4.21
N LYS A 113 -17.04 -0.08 -4.00
CA LYS A 113 -16.19 -1.07 -4.66
C LYS A 113 -16.25 -0.95 -6.18
N SER A 114 -17.44 -0.73 -6.74
CA SER A 114 -17.61 -0.63 -8.19
C SER A 114 -16.89 0.57 -8.78
N VAL A 115 -16.90 1.70 -8.08
CA VAL A 115 -16.18 2.92 -8.47
C VAL A 115 -14.68 2.74 -8.36
N ILE A 116 -14.20 2.20 -7.24
CA ILE A 116 -12.76 1.92 -7.03
C ILE A 116 -12.25 0.98 -8.12
N TYR A 117 -12.95 -0.12 -8.38
CA TYR A 117 -12.58 -1.09 -9.40
C TYR A 117 -12.60 -0.50 -10.80
N SER A 118 -13.64 0.28 -11.13
CA SER A 118 -13.74 0.97 -12.42
C SER A 118 -12.55 1.90 -12.66
N ASN A 119 -12.14 2.65 -11.63
CA ASN A 119 -10.99 3.54 -11.71
C ASN A 119 -9.68 2.77 -11.93
N ILE A 120 -9.50 1.64 -11.25
CA ILE A 120 -8.33 0.77 -11.46
C ILE A 120 -8.32 0.22 -12.89
N LYS A 121 -9.45 -0.26 -13.38
CA LYS A 121 -9.59 -0.81 -14.74
C LYS A 121 -9.24 0.20 -15.83
N LYS A 122 -9.52 1.48 -15.62
CA LYS A 122 -9.12 2.54 -16.57
C LYS A 122 -7.60 2.66 -16.73
N GLY A 123 -6.83 2.18 -15.75
CA GLY A 123 -5.37 2.17 -15.77
C GLY A 123 -4.75 0.89 -16.37
N ILE A 124 -5.56 -0.05 -16.77
CA ILE A 124 -5.08 -1.34 -17.30
C ILE A 124 -5.11 -1.37 -18.83
#